data_9490b5b09cbac94127beea4e466f7a54
#
_entry.id   9490b5b09cbac94127beea4e466f7a54
#
_cell.length_a   1.000
_cell.length_b   1.000
_cell.length_c   1.000
_cell.angle_alpha   90.00
_cell.angle_beta   90.00
_cell.angle_gamma   90.00
#
_symmetry.space_group_name_H-M   'P 1'
#
loop_
_entity.id
_entity.type
_entity.pdbx_description
1 polymer ?
#
loop_
_entity_poly.entity_id
_entity_poly.type
_entity_poly.pdbx_seq_one_letter_code
_entity_poly.pdbx_strand_id
1 'polypeptide(L)'
;MSHLEYFTGILAHLQIDKLLVMHKLFTYLCSALLLVTATSCEKKTEKLLLGGSGWNKIVIIDKNTKQVEWEHPLEKGWECNSAVATPDGNILFAYARGAKLIDRNHQEIWNIAAPDTCEMQTARVLPDGNYLLGWVGHPAVIMEVSPKGEILSRTEYETGIEHPHAQFRQLNKNARGNYLMPLFATSDVREISPRGEVVKITRLEGTPFTTLALANGNHWVACGDGHSLMEVNL
;
A
#
# COMPACT_ATOMS: atom_id res chain seq x y z
N MET A 1 -49.94 -63.42 32.86
CA MET A 1 -49.23 -62.15 32.43
C MET A 1 -50.28 -61.27 31.75
N SER A 2 -50.63 -60.18 32.37
CA SER A 2 -51.69 -59.29 31.91
C SER A 2 -51.22 -58.44 30.75
N HIS A 3 -52.14 -58.11 29.83
CA HIS A 3 -51.84 -57.21 28.68
C HIS A 3 -51.21 -55.89 29.08
N LEU A 4 -51.29 -55.54 30.36
CA LEU A 4 -50.72 -54.31 30.91
C LEU A 4 -49.16 -54.36 31.04
N GLU A 5 -48.57 -55.52 31.38
CA GLU A 5 -47.15 -55.72 31.50
C GLU A 5 -46.41 -55.70 30.14
N TYR A 6 -47.13 -56.17 29.10
CA TYR A 6 -46.59 -56.16 27.74
C TYR A 6 -46.51 -54.72 27.17
N PHE A 7 -47.49 -53.88 27.47
CA PHE A 7 -47.50 -52.46 27.03
C PHE A 7 -46.48 -51.60 27.75
N THR A 8 -46.21 -51.85 29.03
CA THR A 8 -45.21 -51.10 29.79
C THR A 8 -43.75 -51.43 29.32
N GLY A 9 -43.48 -52.68 28.92
CA GLY A 9 -42.22 -53.10 28.38
C GLY A 9 -41.91 -52.46 27.02
N ILE A 10 -42.93 -52.37 26.14
CA ILE A 10 -42.76 -51.73 24.81
C ILE A 10 -42.53 -50.21 24.93
N LEU A 11 -43.24 -49.53 25.84
CA LEU A 11 -43.03 -48.10 26.09
C LEU A 11 -41.67 -47.79 26.71
N ALA A 12 -41.17 -48.66 27.60
CA ALA A 12 -39.82 -48.52 28.16
C ALA A 12 -38.72 -48.71 27.10
N HIS A 13 -38.89 -49.70 26.20
CA HIS A 13 -37.93 -49.90 25.08
C HIS A 13 -37.91 -48.74 24.12
N LEU A 14 -39.08 -48.18 23.73
CA LEU A 14 -39.18 -47.01 22.85
C LEU A 14 -38.58 -45.73 23.48
N GLN A 15 -38.64 -45.61 24.81
CA GLN A 15 -38.05 -44.48 25.53
C GLN A 15 -36.54 -44.58 25.62
N ILE A 16 -35.98 -45.79 25.79
CA ILE A 16 -34.56 -46.07 25.81
C ILE A 16 -33.96 -45.82 24.42
N ASP A 17 -34.60 -46.27 23.34
CA ASP A 17 -34.13 -46.04 21.98
C ASP A 17 -34.13 -44.56 21.61
N LYS A 18 -35.14 -43.78 22.02
CA LYS A 18 -35.14 -42.31 21.84
C LYS A 18 -34.00 -41.62 22.60
N LEU A 19 -33.69 -42.05 23.82
CA LEU A 19 -32.61 -41.52 24.62
C LEU A 19 -31.24 -41.83 23.97
N LEU A 20 -31.07 -43.05 23.44
CA LEU A 20 -29.84 -43.46 22.77
C LEU A 20 -29.62 -42.70 21.46
N VAL A 21 -30.68 -42.45 20.69
CA VAL A 21 -30.63 -41.66 19.46
C VAL A 21 -30.28 -40.18 19.78
N MET A 22 -30.91 -39.60 20.80
CA MET A 22 -30.61 -38.24 21.24
C MET A 22 -29.16 -38.12 21.74
N HIS A 23 -28.65 -39.11 22.48
CA HIS A 23 -27.27 -39.09 22.95
C HIS A 23 -26.27 -39.18 21.80
N LYS A 24 -26.51 -40.01 20.79
CA LYS A 24 -25.72 -40.08 19.56
C LYS A 24 -25.77 -38.77 18.77
N LEU A 25 -26.97 -38.17 18.60
CA LEU A 25 -27.10 -36.86 17.95
C LEU A 25 -26.31 -35.76 18.68
N PHE A 26 -26.40 -35.75 20.01
CA PHE A 26 -25.70 -34.78 20.83
C PHE A 26 -24.18 -34.94 20.74
N THR A 27 -23.65 -36.18 20.72
CA THR A 27 -22.21 -36.47 20.52
C THR A 27 -21.76 -36.08 19.13
N TYR A 28 -22.55 -36.28 18.07
CA TYR A 28 -22.21 -35.84 16.71
C TYR A 28 -22.27 -34.32 16.59
N LEU A 29 -23.23 -33.65 17.25
CA LEU A 29 -23.31 -32.19 17.26
C LEU A 29 -22.14 -31.56 18.01
N CYS A 30 -21.73 -32.11 19.15
CA CYS A 30 -20.56 -31.64 19.90
C CYS A 30 -19.23 -31.87 19.15
N SER A 31 -19.08 -33.03 18.46
CA SER A 31 -17.89 -33.27 17.62
C SER A 31 -17.85 -32.38 16.39
N ALA A 32 -19.00 -32.08 15.77
CA ALA A 32 -19.06 -31.12 14.66
C ALA A 32 -18.78 -29.68 15.13
N LEU A 33 -19.23 -29.29 16.32
CA LEU A 33 -18.94 -27.96 16.89
C LEU A 33 -17.47 -27.79 17.27
N LEU A 34 -16.80 -28.87 17.73
CA LEU A 34 -15.35 -28.86 18.03
C LEU A 34 -14.49 -28.78 16.76
N LEU A 35 -14.96 -29.26 15.62
CA LEU A 35 -14.26 -29.15 14.33
C LEU A 35 -14.36 -27.74 13.73
N VAL A 36 -15.39 -26.96 14.07
CA VAL A 36 -15.57 -25.58 13.57
C VAL A 36 -14.74 -24.57 14.36
N THR A 37 -14.30 -24.89 15.57
CA THR A 37 -13.48 -23.99 16.40
C THR A 37 -11.98 -24.08 16.12
N ALA A 38 -11.55 -24.99 15.26
CA ALA A 38 -10.18 -25.03 14.73
C ALA A 38 -10.00 -24.17 13.48
N THR A 39 -10.73 -23.03 13.37
CA THR A 39 -10.24 -21.93 12.52
C THR A 39 -8.95 -21.44 13.16
N SER A 40 -7.84 -21.97 12.67
CA SER A 40 -6.53 -21.43 12.95
C SER A 40 -6.66 -19.91 12.69
N CYS A 41 -6.46 -19.13 13.73
CA CYS A 41 -6.20 -17.71 13.58
C CYS A 41 -4.88 -17.66 12.80
N GLU A 42 -4.97 -17.68 11.47
CA GLU A 42 -3.82 -17.43 10.62
C GLU A 42 -3.28 -16.08 11.07
N LYS A 43 -2.18 -16.10 11.77
CA LYS A 43 -1.51 -14.91 12.23
C LYS A 43 -1.18 -14.13 10.96
N LYS A 44 -1.95 -13.07 10.67
CA LYS A 44 -1.78 -12.25 9.48
C LYS A 44 -0.31 -11.81 9.45
N THR A 45 0.48 -12.41 8.58
CA THR A 45 1.90 -12.10 8.48
C THR A 45 2.01 -10.69 7.93
N GLU A 46 2.55 -9.79 8.74
CA GLU A 46 2.83 -8.42 8.28
C GLU A 46 4.09 -8.45 7.42
N LYS A 47 3.97 -7.94 6.19
CA LYS A 47 5.06 -7.88 5.22
C LYS A 47 5.49 -6.44 5.00
N LEU A 48 6.79 -6.23 4.82
CA LEU A 48 7.36 -4.93 4.49
C LEU A 48 7.98 -5.00 3.09
N LEU A 49 7.56 -4.09 2.23
CA LEU A 49 8.21 -3.83 0.96
C LEU A 49 9.30 -2.78 1.18
N LEU A 50 10.53 -3.10 0.85
CA LEU A 50 11.70 -2.25 1.09
C LEU A 50 12.49 -2.06 -0.19
N GLY A 51 12.92 -0.84 -0.42
CA GLY A 51 13.84 -0.41 -1.46
C GLY A 51 14.47 0.90 -1.05
N GLY A 52 15.51 1.33 -1.73
CA GLY A 52 16.14 2.60 -1.39
C GLY A 52 17.34 2.92 -2.27
N SER A 53 17.83 4.16 -2.12
CA SER A 53 19.05 4.62 -2.75
C SER A 53 20.25 3.78 -2.31
N GLY A 54 21.10 3.43 -3.24
CA GLY A 54 22.25 2.56 -3.01
C GLY A 54 21.93 1.07 -2.87
N TRP A 55 20.65 0.67 -2.92
CA TRP A 55 20.26 -0.72 -2.96
C TRP A 55 20.19 -1.22 -4.41
N ASN A 56 20.61 -2.46 -4.62
CA ASN A 56 20.57 -3.10 -5.95
C ASN A 56 19.34 -4.00 -6.14
N LYS A 57 18.37 -3.91 -5.25
CA LYS A 57 17.13 -4.70 -5.30
C LYS A 57 16.01 -4.09 -4.46
N ILE A 58 14.79 -4.47 -4.81
CA ILE A 58 13.58 -4.27 -4.00
C ILE A 58 13.27 -5.60 -3.33
N VAL A 59 12.91 -5.61 -2.05
CA VAL A 59 12.61 -6.85 -1.31
C VAL A 59 11.28 -6.78 -0.58
N ILE A 60 10.64 -7.92 -0.41
CA ILE A 60 9.55 -8.11 0.55
C ILE A 60 10.06 -9.04 1.64
N ILE A 61 9.95 -8.60 2.88
CA ILE A 61 10.33 -9.37 4.05
C ILE A 61 9.13 -9.65 4.94
N ASP A 62 9.11 -10.80 5.57
CA ASP A 62 8.22 -11.06 6.69
C ASP A 62 8.71 -10.27 7.91
N LYS A 63 7.84 -9.43 8.50
CA LYS A 63 8.19 -8.56 9.63
C LYS A 63 8.57 -9.35 10.89
N ASN A 64 8.00 -10.55 11.07
CA ASN A 64 8.22 -11.36 12.26
C ASN A 64 9.48 -12.22 12.15
N THR A 65 9.64 -12.93 11.03
CA THR A 65 10.78 -13.85 10.80
C THR A 65 12.02 -13.15 10.26
N LYS A 66 11.86 -11.92 9.70
CA LYS A 66 12.91 -11.15 8.99
C LYS A 66 13.41 -11.84 7.72
N GLN A 67 12.72 -12.86 7.25
CA GLN A 67 13.11 -13.57 6.04
C GLN A 67 12.67 -12.82 4.79
N VAL A 68 13.51 -12.81 3.76
CA VAL A 68 13.18 -12.31 2.43
C VAL A 68 12.28 -13.35 1.75
N GLU A 69 11.07 -12.94 1.41
CA GLU A 69 10.10 -13.80 0.71
C GLU A 69 10.07 -13.55 -0.80
N TRP A 70 10.49 -12.38 -1.20
CA TRP A 70 10.54 -11.98 -2.60
C TRP A 70 11.59 -10.89 -2.79
N GLU A 71 12.32 -10.93 -3.90
CA GLU A 71 13.25 -9.87 -4.27
C GLU A 71 13.26 -9.65 -5.77
N HIS A 72 13.38 -8.40 -6.19
CA HIS A 72 13.54 -8.00 -7.59
C HIS A 72 14.85 -7.24 -7.75
N PRO A 73 15.79 -7.73 -8.58
CA PRO A 73 17.05 -7.04 -8.81
C PRO A 73 16.81 -5.76 -9.60
N LEU A 74 17.55 -4.70 -9.26
CA LEU A 74 17.62 -3.46 -10.02
C LEU A 74 18.83 -3.49 -10.93
N GLU A 75 18.73 -2.85 -12.08
CA GLU A 75 19.86 -2.70 -12.99
C GLU A 75 20.96 -1.82 -12.36
N LYS A 76 22.19 -2.05 -12.76
CA LYS A 76 23.33 -1.31 -12.22
C LYS A 76 23.15 0.21 -12.45
N GLY A 77 23.25 0.97 -11.36
CA GLY A 77 23.08 2.42 -11.39
C GLY A 77 21.62 2.90 -11.28
N TRP A 78 20.67 1.98 -11.10
CA TRP A 78 19.32 2.36 -10.74
C TRP A 78 19.21 2.56 -9.24
N GLU A 79 18.50 3.62 -8.86
CA GLU A 79 18.09 3.88 -7.50
C GLU A 79 16.59 3.64 -7.39
N CYS A 80 16.15 2.95 -6.34
CA CYS A 80 14.73 2.83 -6.04
C CYS A 80 14.29 4.06 -5.25
N ASN A 81 13.67 5.02 -5.92
CA ASN A 81 13.21 6.26 -5.31
C ASN A 81 11.85 6.11 -4.60
N SER A 82 11.04 5.15 -5.04
CA SER A 82 9.73 4.84 -4.47
C SER A 82 9.33 3.42 -4.82
N ALA A 83 8.70 2.70 -3.91
CA ALA A 83 8.10 1.40 -4.18
C ALA A 83 6.83 1.21 -3.37
N VAL A 84 5.80 0.62 -4.00
CA VAL A 84 4.53 0.31 -3.36
C VAL A 84 3.93 -0.97 -3.94
N ALA A 85 3.33 -1.80 -3.07
CA ALA A 85 2.51 -2.92 -3.52
C ALA A 85 1.12 -2.40 -3.93
N THR A 86 0.64 -2.81 -5.09
CA THR A 86 -0.70 -2.46 -5.57
C THR A 86 -1.76 -3.37 -4.94
N PRO A 87 -3.05 -3.02 -4.95
CA PRO A 87 -4.11 -3.84 -4.37
C PRO A 87 -4.20 -5.25 -4.96
N ASP A 88 -3.84 -5.42 -6.22
CA ASP A 88 -3.80 -6.71 -6.94
C ASP A 88 -2.47 -7.47 -6.76
N GLY A 89 -1.58 -6.96 -5.90
CA GLY A 89 -0.35 -7.63 -5.49
C GLY A 89 0.86 -7.40 -6.38
N ASN A 90 0.74 -6.59 -7.43
CA ASN A 90 1.87 -6.17 -8.26
C ASN A 90 2.77 -5.17 -7.50
N ILE A 91 3.93 -4.88 -8.05
CA ILE A 91 4.88 -3.90 -7.48
C ILE A 91 5.04 -2.74 -8.45
N LEU A 92 4.61 -1.56 -8.00
CA LEU A 92 4.87 -0.30 -8.67
C LEU A 92 6.10 0.34 -8.03
N PHE A 93 7.08 0.75 -8.84
CA PHE A 93 8.26 1.44 -8.33
C PHE A 93 8.78 2.52 -9.28
N ALA A 94 9.34 3.57 -8.69
CA ALA A 94 10.11 4.59 -9.39
C ALA A 94 11.61 4.31 -9.26
N TYR A 95 12.30 4.46 -10.35
CA TYR A 95 13.75 4.47 -10.44
C TYR A 95 14.19 5.72 -11.20
N ALA A 96 15.46 6.12 -11.13
CA ALA A 96 15.88 7.41 -11.68
C ALA A 96 15.42 7.63 -13.14
N ARG A 97 15.43 6.58 -13.97
CA ARG A 97 15.08 6.64 -15.39
C ARG A 97 13.60 6.44 -15.72
N GLY A 98 12.73 6.18 -14.74
CA GLY A 98 11.32 5.98 -14.98
C GLY A 98 10.56 5.32 -13.84
N ALA A 99 9.34 4.87 -14.15
CA ALA A 99 8.52 4.08 -13.25
C ALA A 99 8.07 2.79 -13.95
N LYS A 100 8.07 1.68 -13.21
CA LYS A 100 7.63 0.37 -13.70
C LYS A 100 6.53 -0.20 -12.82
N LEU A 101 5.60 -0.89 -13.45
CA LEU A 101 4.73 -1.87 -12.83
C LEU A 101 5.17 -3.26 -13.25
N ILE A 102 5.45 -4.12 -12.28
CA ILE A 102 5.81 -5.52 -12.50
C ILE A 102 4.91 -6.45 -11.70
N ASP A 103 4.71 -7.66 -12.19
CA ASP A 103 4.04 -8.70 -11.42
C ASP A 103 4.99 -9.39 -10.43
N ARG A 104 4.46 -10.34 -9.64
CA ARG A 104 5.26 -11.11 -8.68
C ARG A 104 6.24 -12.10 -9.33
N ASN A 105 6.09 -12.36 -10.62
CA ASN A 105 7.00 -13.19 -11.43
C ASN A 105 8.05 -12.34 -12.15
N HIS A 106 8.19 -11.05 -11.79
CA HIS A 106 9.12 -10.08 -12.36
C HIS A 106 8.80 -9.68 -13.80
N GLN A 107 7.62 -10.02 -14.34
CA GLN A 107 7.23 -9.62 -15.68
C GLN A 107 6.81 -8.15 -15.68
N GLU A 108 7.38 -7.38 -16.59
CA GLU A 108 7.01 -5.98 -16.79
C GLU A 108 5.60 -5.92 -17.39
N ILE A 109 4.70 -5.20 -16.67
CA ILE A 109 3.35 -4.90 -17.18
C ILE A 109 3.42 -3.63 -18.02
N TRP A 110 4.11 -2.61 -17.52
CA TRP A 110 4.45 -1.40 -18.28
C TRP A 110 5.65 -0.67 -17.65
N ASN A 111 6.26 0.22 -18.46
CA ASN A 111 7.33 1.11 -18.07
C ASN A 111 7.11 2.48 -18.69
N ILE A 112 7.13 3.53 -17.86
CA ILE A 112 7.06 4.92 -18.29
C ILE A 112 8.40 5.56 -18.02
N ALA A 113 9.15 5.84 -19.07
CA ALA A 113 10.48 6.45 -18.98
C ALA A 113 10.39 7.94 -18.63
N ALA A 114 11.31 8.40 -17.79
CA ALA A 114 11.57 9.83 -17.60
C ALA A 114 12.56 10.32 -18.66
N PRO A 115 12.49 11.61 -19.08
CA PRO A 115 13.50 12.19 -19.94
C PRO A 115 14.92 12.11 -19.33
N ASP A 116 15.95 12.11 -20.15
CA ASP A 116 17.35 11.92 -19.71
C ASP A 116 17.84 12.96 -18.70
N THR A 117 17.27 14.18 -18.74
CA THR A 117 17.59 15.29 -17.81
C THR A 117 16.71 15.30 -16.56
N CYS A 118 15.82 14.31 -16.41
CA CYS A 118 14.85 14.20 -15.34
C CYS A 118 15.09 12.93 -14.50
N GLU A 119 14.59 12.94 -13.26
CA GLU A 119 14.60 11.77 -12.39
C GLU A 119 13.19 11.47 -11.89
N MET A 120 12.72 10.23 -12.09
CA MET A 120 11.45 9.78 -11.52
C MET A 120 11.61 9.57 -10.02
N GLN A 121 10.86 10.34 -9.23
CA GLN A 121 10.96 10.33 -7.78
C GLN A 121 9.75 9.67 -7.11
N THR A 122 8.58 9.77 -7.74
CA THR A 122 7.32 9.33 -7.13
C THR A 122 6.68 8.22 -7.94
N ALA A 123 6.28 7.16 -7.24
CA ALA A 123 5.35 6.14 -7.72
C ALA A 123 4.43 5.72 -6.56
N ARG A 124 3.14 6.07 -6.63
CA ARG A 124 2.15 5.83 -5.56
C ARG A 124 0.84 5.31 -6.12
N VAL A 125 0.12 4.53 -5.31
CA VAL A 125 -1.27 4.15 -5.58
C VAL A 125 -2.19 5.22 -5.02
N LEU A 126 -3.13 5.69 -5.84
CA LEU A 126 -4.18 6.63 -5.44
C LEU A 126 -5.41 5.87 -4.90
N PRO A 127 -6.27 6.52 -4.10
CA PRO A 127 -7.48 5.89 -3.55
C PRO A 127 -8.46 5.35 -4.59
N ASP A 128 -8.46 5.91 -5.80
CA ASP A 128 -9.29 5.47 -6.94
C ASP A 128 -8.71 4.29 -7.73
N GLY A 129 -7.55 3.78 -7.31
CA GLY A 129 -6.85 2.67 -7.94
C GLY A 129 -5.91 3.07 -9.07
N ASN A 130 -5.87 4.34 -9.47
CA ASN A 130 -4.88 4.88 -10.39
C ASN A 130 -3.53 5.10 -9.70
N TYR A 131 -2.53 5.50 -10.45
CA TYR A 131 -1.18 5.71 -9.95
C TYR A 131 -0.78 7.18 -10.11
N LEU A 132 -0.08 7.71 -9.12
CA LEU A 132 0.56 9.01 -9.16
C LEU A 132 2.04 8.82 -9.43
N LEU A 133 2.51 9.36 -10.53
CA LEU A 133 3.93 9.41 -10.90
C LEU A 133 4.41 10.85 -10.90
N GLY A 134 5.69 11.06 -10.61
CA GLY A 134 6.27 12.38 -10.70
C GLY A 134 7.77 12.35 -10.89
N TRP A 135 8.26 13.15 -11.84
CA TRP A 135 9.67 13.37 -12.02
C TRP A 135 10.07 14.82 -11.77
N VAL A 136 11.28 15.00 -11.26
CA VAL A 136 11.95 16.28 -11.12
C VAL A 136 12.58 16.68 -12.45
N GLY A 137 12.59 17.97 -12.75
CA GLY A 137 13.08 18.50 -14.03
C GLY A 137 12.65 19.94 -14.27
N HIS A 138 12.84 20.40 -15.48
CA HIS A 138 12.44 21.72 -15.96
C HIS A 138 11.58 21.57 -17.23
N PRO A 139 10.23 21.55 -17.07
CA PRO A 139 9.45 21.56 -15.81
C PRO A 139 9.50 20.25 -15.04
N ALA A 140 9.17 20.30 -13.76
CA ALA A 140 8.75 19.13 -13.00
C ALA A 140 7.40 18.64 -13.52
N VAL A 141 7.19 17.33 -13.55
CA VAL A 141 5.95 16.75 -14.11
C VAL A 141 5.27 15.84 -13.09
N ILE A 142 3.96 15.99 -13.01
CA ILE A 142 3.07 15.13 -12.21
C ILE A 142 2.13 14.43 -13.19
N MET A 143 1.97 13.11 -13.06
CA MET A 143 1.08 12.33 -13.91
C MET A 143 0.15 11.44 -13.08
N GLU A 144 -1.09 11.32 -13.53
CA GLU A 144 -1.95 10.22 -13.11
C GLU A 144 -2.01 9.19 -14.24
N VAL A 145 -1.84 7.94 -13.87
CA VAL A 145 -1.70 6.82 -14.80
C VAL A 145 -2.65 5.71 -14.41
N SER A 146 -3.34 5.12 -15.38
CA SER A 146 -4.21 3.98 -15.14
C SER A 146 -3.41 2.72 -14.76
N PRO A 147 -4.04 1.70 -14.17
CA PRO A 147 -3.39 0.39 -13.94
C PRO A 147 -2.82 -0.25 -15.21
N LYS A 148 -3.28 0.16 -16.39
CA LYS A 148 -2.79 -0.31 -17.70
C LYS A 148 -1.62 0.49 -18.27
N GLY A 149 -1.16 1.54 -17.57
CA GLY A 149 -0.08 2.41 -18.03
C GLY A 149 -0.53 3.57 -18.93
N GLU A 150 -1.83 3.83 -19.04
CA GLU A 150 -2.36 4.96 -19.82
C GLU A 150 -2.25 6.25 -19.02
N ILE A 151 -1.67 7.30 -19.61
CA ILE A 151 -1.57 8.61 -18.95
C ILE A 151 -2.97 9.27 -19.00
N LEU A 152 -3.57 9.43 -17.82
CA LEU A 152 -4.90 10.03 -17.63
C LEU A 152 -4.83 11.54 -17.51
N SER A 153 -3.80 12.04 -16.84
CA SER A 153 -3.52 13.48 -16.73
C SER A 153 -2.01 13.73 -16.65
N ARG A 154 -1.62 14.93 -17.09
CA ARG A 154 -0.25 15.41 -17.02
C ARG A 154 -0.26 16.88 -16.63
N THR A 155 0.44 17.21 -15.55
CA THR A 155 0.58 18.56 -15.02
C THR A 155 2.06 18.92 -15.01
N GLU A 156 2.39 20.07 -15.58
CA GLU A 156 3.74 20.63 -15.56
C GLU A 156 3.81 21.76 -14.54
N TYR A 157 4.93 21.84 -13.83
CA TYR A 157 5.15 22.87 -12.81
C TYR A 157 6.62 23.28 -12.72
N GLU A 158 6.85 24.59 -12.89
CA GLU A 158 8.18 25.16 -12.67
C GLU A 158 8.40 25.44 -11.18
N THR A 159 9.29 24.68 -10.58
CA THR A 159 9.57 24.78 -9.14
C THR A 159 10.33 26.03 -8.76
N GLY A 160 11.10 26.58 -9.69
CA GLY A 160 12.08 27.65 -9.45
C GLY A 160 13.37 27.17 -8.78
N ILE A 161 13.58 25.86 -8.66
CA ILE A 161 14.77 25.25 -8.08
C ILE A 161 15.65 24.74 -9.22
N GLU A 162 16.89 25.29 -9.32
CA GLU A 162 17.79 25.07 -10.45
C GLU A 162 18.20 23.60 -10.64
N HIS A 163 18.56 22.92 -9.55
CA HIS A 163 18.96 21.51 -9.62
C HIS A 163 17.76 20.59 -9.48
N PRO A 164 17.40 19.79 -10.51
CA PRO A 164 16.26 18.88 -10.44
C PRO A 164 16.30 17.96 -9.22
N HIS A 165 17.44 17.37 -8.91
CA HIS A 165 17.61 16.51 -7.74
C HIS A 165 17.32 17.21 -6.41
N ALA A 166 17.33 18.55 -6.35
CA ALA A 166 17.01 19.34 -5.16
C ALA A 166 15.51 19.72 -5.05
N GLN A 167 14.64 19.27 -5.96
CA GLN A 167 13.25 19.67 -5.98
C GLN A 167 12.41 18.89 -4.94
N PHE A 168 11.91 17.70 -5.26
CA PHE A 168 11.08 16.91 -4.36
C PHE A 168 11.47 15.43 -4.35
N ARG A 169 10.87 14.66 -3.42
CA ARG A 169 10.99 13.18 -3.39
C ARG A 169 9.64 12.52 -3.63
N GLN A 170 8.67 12.69 -2.76
CA GLN A 170 7.42 11.97 -2.81
C GLN A 170 6.23 12.93 -2.91
N LEU A 171 5.61 12.97 -4.08
CA LEU A 171 4.33 13.68 -4.28
C LEU A 171 3.19 12.94 -3.57
N ASN A 172 2.14 13.68 -3.27
CA ASN A 172 0.88 13.13 -2.80
C ASN A 172 -0.29 13.85 -3.48
N LYS A 173 -1.51 13.32 -3.34
CA LYS A 173 -2.75 13.97 -3.79
C LYS A 173 -3.67 14.10 -2.59
N ASN A 174 -4.23 15.28 -2.37
CA ASN A 174 -5.17 15.51 -1.29
C ASN A 174 -6.62 15.20 -1.71
N ALA A 175 -7.53 15.18 -0.73
CA ALA A 175 -8.95 14.90 -0.99
C ALA A 175 -9.65 15.93 -1.89
N ARG A 176 -9.07 17.13 -2.07
CA ARG A 176 -9.57 18.16 -3.00
C ARG A 176 -9.12 17.92 -4.44
N GLY A 177 -8.30 16.90 -4.68
CA GLY A 177 -7.75 16.57 -6.00
C GLY A 177 -6.50 17.35 -6.38
N ASN A 178 -5.94 18.17 -5.48
CA ASN A 178 -4.69 18.88 -5.71
C ASN A 178 -3.49 18.04 -5.30
N TYR A 179 -2.35 18.31 -5.91
CA TYR A 179 -1.09 17.64 -5.62
C TYR A 179 -0.36 18.34 -4.48
N LEU A 180 0.19 17.57 -3.57
CA LEU A 180 1.07 18.03 -2.52
C LEU A 180 2.51 17.76 -2.94
N MET A 181 3.29 18.82 -3.13
CA MET A 181 4.68 18.77 -3.57
C MET A 181 5.58 19.28 -2.44
N PRO A 182 6.20 18.38 -1.66
CA PRO A 182 7.18 18.76 -0.64
C PRO A 182 8.51 19.14 -1.31
N LEU A 183 8.87 20.42 -1.28
CA LEU A 183 10.09 20.95 -1.86
C LEU A 183 11.15 21.12 -0.78
N PHE A 184 12.14 20.24 -0.73
CA PHE A 184 13.10 20.25 0.36
C PHE A 184 14.14 21.38 0.27
N ALA A 185 14.51 21.84 -0.94
CA ALA A 185 15.44 22.97 -1.10
C ALA A 185 14.84 24.31 -0.62
N THR A 186 13.52 24.46 -0.62
CA THR A 186 12.82 25.68 -0.17
C THR A 186 12.10 25.52 1.16
N SER A 187 12.18 24.34 1.78
CA SER A 187 11.55 24.02 3.05
C SER A 187 10.05 24.35 3.06
N ASP A 188 9.34 23.95 2.01
CA ASP A 188 7.88 24.16 1.92
C ASP A 188 7.17 22.95 1.32
N VAL A 189 5.85 22.89 1.55
CA VAL A 189 4.94 22.03 0.81
C VAL A 189 4.04 22.92 -0.02
N ARG A 190 4.04 22.72 -1.33
CA ARG A 190 3.14 23.42 -2.26
C ARG A 190 1.95 22.55 -2.59
N GLU A 191 0.77 23.12 -2.49
CA GLU A 191 -0.45 22.54 -3.04
C GLU A 191 -0.62 23.07 -4.46
N ILE A 192 -0.58 22.16 -5.44
CA ILE A 192 -0.62 22.46 -6.88
C ILE A 192 -1.94 21.93 -7.44
N SER A 193 -2.70 22.76 -8.15
CA SER A 193 -3.89 22.31 -8.86
C SER A 193 -3.54 21.37 -10.03
N PRO A 194 -4.49 20.58 -10.54
CA PRO A 194 -4.27 19.79 -11.76
C PRO A 194 -3.90 20.62 -13.00
N ARG A 195 -4.09 21.96 -12.96
CA ARG A 195 -3.67 22.88 -14.02
C ARG A 195 -2.27 23.46 -13.82
N GLY A 196 -1.55 23.05 -12.75
CA GLY A 196 -0.21 23.56 -12.45
C GLY A 196 -0.21 24.89 -11.69
N GLU A 197 -1.34 25.34 -11.16
CA GLU A 197 -1.44 26.59 -10.40
C GLU A 197 -1.14 26.34 -8.91
N VAL A 198 -0.39 27.24 -8.28
CA VAL A 198 -0.15 27.18 -6.83
C VAL A 198 -1.41 27.60 -6.08
N VAL A 199 -1.97 26.70 -5.30
CA VAL A 199 -3.16 26.93 -4.45
C VAL A 199 -2.75 27.41 -3.06
N LYS A 200 -1.70 26.79 -2.48
CA LYS A 200 -1.20 27.11 -1.15
C LYS A 200 0.29 26.80 -1.05
N ILE A 201 1.00 27.58 -0.25
CA ILE A 201 2.37 27.31 0.16
C ILE A 201 2.41 27.25 1.69
N THR A 202 2.85 26.11 2.24
CA THR A 202 3.05 25.94 3.67
C THR A 202 4.54 25.81 3.95
N ARG A 203 5.15 26.81 4.59
CA ARG A 203 6.55 26.82 4.99
C ARG A 203 6.75 25.96 6.23
N LEU A 204 7.88 25.28 6.30
CA LEU A 204 8.21 24.33 7.35
C LEU A 204 9.59 24.60 7.93
N GLU A 205 9.80 24.17 9.16
CA GLU A 205 11.12 24.12 9.78
C GLU A 205 11.74 22.74 9.50
N GLY A 206 12.34 22.56 8.33
CA GLY A 206 12.97 21.30 7.94
C GLY A 206 12.95 21.04 6.43
N THR A 207 13.43 19.88 6.03
CA THR A 207 13.57 19.45 4.63
C THR A 207 12.50 18.42 4.27
N PRO A 208 11.29 18.82 3.82
CA PRO A 208 10.19 17.90 3.61
C PRO A 208 10.44 16.96 2.43
N PHE A 209 10.34 15.65 2.66
CA PHE A 209 10.49 14.62 1.62
C PHE A 209 9.18 13.99 1.21
N THR A 210 8.26 13.82 2.15
CA THR A 210 6.96 13.20 1.90
C THR A 210 5.88 13.72 2.84
N THR A 211 4.63 13.54 2.46
CA THR A 211 3.46 13.84 3.28
C THR A 211 2.59 12.60 3.44
N LEU A 212 1.88 12.48 4.55
CA LEU A 212 0.89 11.44 4.78
C LEU A 212 -0.35 12.04 5.42
N ALA A 213 -1.51 11.91 4.78
CA ALA A 213 -2.78 12.42 5.31
C ALA A 213 -3.20 11.64 6.56
N LEU A 214 -3.69 12.35 7.57
CA LEU A 214 -4.21 11.83 8.82
C LEU A 214 -5.74 11.93 8.87
N ALA A 215 -6.37 11.10 9.70
CA ALA A 215 -7.82 11.09 9.85
C ALA A 215 -8.41 12.40 10.40
N ASN A 216 -7.60 13.20 11.11
CA ASN A 216 -8.00 14.51 11.64
C ASN A 216 -7.90 15.65 10.60
N GLY A 217 -7.51 15.36 9.36
CA GLY A 217 -7.34 16.34 8.29
C GLY A 217 -5.97 17.01 8.23
N ASN A 218 -5.09 16.76 9.20
CA ASN A 218 -3.69 17.16 9.16
C ASN A 218 -2.85 16.17 8.32
N HIS A 219 -1.59 16.47 8.17
CA HIS A 219 -0.61 15.61 7.49
C HIS A 219 0.62 15.42 8.37
N TRP A 220 1.14 14.22 8.41
CA TRP A 220 2.53 14.04 8.77
C TRP A 220 3.41 14.43 7.59
N VAL A 221 4.46 15.20 7.88
CA VAL A 221 5.51 15.56 6.95
C VAL A 221 6.81 14.99 7.47
N ALA A 222 7.38 14.06 6.73
CA ALA A 222 8.69 13.50 7.05
C ALA A 222 9.79 14.37 6.42
N CYS A 223 10.71 14.85 7.25
CA CYS A 223 11.84 15.67 6.86
C CYS A 223 13.11 14.83 6.91
N GLY A 224 13.67 14.50 5.74
CA GLY A 224 14.82 13.61 5.62
C GLY A 224 16.06 14.15 6.33
N ASP A 225 16.69 15.18 5.80
CA ASP A 225 17.92 15.75 6.37
C ASP A 225 17.67 16.48 7.70
N GLY A 226 16.44 16.89 7.97
CA GLY A 226 16.03 17.49 9.25
C GLY A 226 15.78 16.48 10.37
N HIS A 227 15.85 15.16 10.08
CA HIS A 227 15.64 14.06 11.05
C HIS A 227 14.39 14.24 11.91
N SER A 228 13.29 14.74 11.32
CA SER A 228 12.07 15.08 12.03
C SER A 228 10.83 14.59 11.31
N LEU A 229 9.77 14.37 12.10
CA LEU A 229 8.43 14.11 11.65
C LEU A 229 7.52 15.17 12.29
N MET A 230 6.82 15.92 11.47
CA MET A 230 5.95 17.01 11.91
C MET A 230 4.50 16.71 11.54
N GLU A 231 3.57 17.07 12.44
CA GLU A 231 2.14 17.13 12.09
C GLU A 231 1.80 18.57 11.68
N VAL A 232 1.25 18.73 10.50
CA VAL A 232 1.02 20.04 9.87
C VAL A 232 -0.36 20.08 9.25
N ASN A 233 -1.02 21.24 9.32
CA ASN A 233 -2.23 21.55 8.56
C ASN A 233 -1.84 22.11 7.18
N LEU A 234 -1.92 21.25 6.15
CA LEU A 234 -1.59 21.58 4.75
C LEU A 234 -2.78 22.14 3.99
#